data_2c841c30333399794c3d1ec7244c4460
#
_entry.id   2c841c30333399794c3d1ec7244c4460
#
_cell.length_a   1.000
_cell.length_b   1.000
_cell.length_c   1.000
_cell.angle_alpha   90.00
_cell.angle_beta   90.00
_cell.angle_gamma   90.00
#
_symmetry.space_group_name_H-M   'P 1'
#
loop_
_entity.id
_entity.type
_entity.pdbx_description
1 polymer ?
#
loop_
_entity_poly.entity_id
_entity_poly.type
_entity_poly.pdbx_seq_one_letter_code
_entity_poly.pdbx_strand_id
1 'polypeptide(L)'
;MSNFHARREFLRFLAASPLLTQAWGQDAPGVIASAKDAINVMDFEPLARKALPPAHWGYMATGVDDDVTLRMNRQAFEHYQLRARRLVDVSKADLRTEVFGTTWDMPIYVSAVGSQKVFHRDGELATARAAKAKKAVQMLSTATSVPVEEVAKTLGTPPWYQLYMPLTWDETEKLVKRVEAAGCPVLAWTIDLLAGRNTETATRFTRLDNRDCLSCHMHSPKAGANPADNAGKPMLAGLAGTINPPQATWAYVDRLKKMTKMKLVLKGIDTGEDAKLAREQGADGVIVSNHGGRATETGRGTIDVLPEVIDAVGPQFPVFVDGGFRRGSDVYKALAIGAKGVGIGRPYIYGLSSFGQEGVERVLEILRAELSLTMRQCGTPTVASITRASVLKNGARL
;
A
#
# COMPACT_ATOMS: atom_id res chain seq x y z
N MET A 1 38.46 45.38 -5.78
CA MET A 1 37.72 45.27 -4.50
C MET A 1 36.20 45.51 -4.59
N SER A 2 35.60 45.67 -5.77
CA SER A 2 34.17 46.00 -5.95
C SER A 2 33.18 44.80 -5.98
N ASN A 3 33.66 43.59 -6.23
CA ASN A 3 32.76 42.45 -6.41
C ASN A 3 32.26 41.78 -5.11
N PHE A 4 32.94 42.00 -3.97
CA PHE A 4 32.54 41.42 -2.70
C PHE A 4 31.37 42.18 -2.05
N HIS A 5 31.25 43.49 -2.26
CA HIS A 5 30.16 44.30 -1.72
C HIS A 5 28.85 44.01 -2.45
N ALA A 6 28.87 43.94 -3.76
CA ALA A 6 27.70 43.64 -4.58
C ALA A 6 27.16 42.23 -4.31
N ARG A 7 28.03 41.24 -4.07
CA ARG A 7 27.65 39.87 -3.70
C ARG A 7 26.96 39.80 -2.32
N ARG A 8 27.44 40.58 -1.37
CA ARG A 8 26.90 40.66 -0.01
C ARG A 8 25.56 41.40 0.02
N GLU A 9 25.38 42.42 -0.80
CA GLU A 9 24.11 43.12 -0.98
C GLU A 9 23.08 42.26 -1.69
N PHE A 10 23.48 41.51 -2.72
CA PHE A 10 22.64 40.56 -3.41
C PHE A 10 22.17 39.41 -2.50
N LEU A 11 23.06 38.86 -1.67
CA LEU A 11 22.69 37.84 -0.69
C LEU A 11 21.77 38.40 0.41
N ARG A 12 21.94 39.66 0.83
CA ARG A 12 21.03 40.34 1.75
C ARG A 12 19.65 40.58 1.13
N PHE A 13 19.63 41.01 -0.15
CA PHE A 13 18.39 41.18 -0.92
C PHE A 13 17.65 39.85 -1.08
N LEU A 14 18.34 38.76 -1.41
CA LEU A 14 17.75 37.42 -1.47
C LEU A 14 17.24 36.96 -0.10
N ALA A 15 18.00 37.18 0.97
CA ALA A 15 17.59 36.80 2.33
C ALA A 15 16.38 37.60 2.86
N ALA A 16 16.20 38.83 2.38
CA ALA A 16 15.08 39.73 2.72
C ALA A 16 13.93 39.67 1.68
N SER A 17 14.07 38.87 0.61
CA SER A 17 13.07 38.79 -0.44
C SER A 17 11.81 38.08 0.06
N PRO A 18 10.61 38.68 -0.11
CA PRO A 18 9.35 38.00 0.18
C PRO A 18 9.16 36.70 -0.60
N LEU A 19 9.85 36.52 -1.72
CA LEU A 19 9.85 35.29 -2.52
C LEU A 19 10.58 34.14 -1.81
N LEU A 20 11.63 34.39 -1.02
CA LEU A 20 12.28 33.38 -0.20
C LEU A 20 11.45 33.03 1.04
N THR A 21 10.80 34.01 1.64
CA THR A 21 9.85 33.77 2.73
C THR A 21 8.61 33.03 2.23
N GLN A 22 8.16 33.27 0.99
CA GLN A 22 7.10 32.44 0.38
C GLN A 22 7.56 31.02 0.02
N ALA A 23 8.81 30.84 -0.44
CA ALA A 23 9.35 29.51 -0.72
C ALA A 23 9.62 28.69 0.55
N TRP A 24 9.88 29.35 1.68
CA TRP A 24 10.09 28.71 2.99
C TRP A 24 8.88 28.82 3.92
N GLY A 25 7.94 29.69 3.61
CA GLY A 25 6.70 29.93 4.37
C GLY A 25 5.52 29.08 3.94
N GLN A 26 5.71 28.12 3.01
CA GLN A 26 4.69 27.11 2.71
C GLN A 26 4.70 25.94 3.72
N ASP A 27 5.53 25.98 4.74
CA ASP A 27 5.63 24.99 5.79
C ASP A 27 5.06 25.46 7.14
N ALA A 28 3.94 26.19 7.12
CA ALA A 28 2.98 26.07 8.18
C ALA A 28 1.75 25.35 7.60
N PRO A 29 1.80 24.02 7.36
CA PRO A 29 0.55 23.29 7.24
C PRO A 29 -0.17 23.58 8.56
N GLY A 30 -1.39 24.07 8.49
CA GLY A 30 -2.23 24.19 9.66
C GLY A 30 -2.19 22.82 10.34
N VAL A 31 -1.61 22.75 11.55
CA VAL A 31 -1.55 21.48 12.28
C VAL A 31 -3.00 21.09 12.49
N ILE A 32 -3.47 20.04 11.79
CA ILE A 32 -4.83 19.55 12.00
C ILE A 32 -4.95 19.06 13.44
N ALA A 33 -5.96 19.54 14.15
CA ALA A 33 -6.19 19.20 15.55
C ALA A 33 -6.99 17.90 15.71
N SER A 34 -7.76 17.55 14.70
CA SER A 34 -8.55 16.31 14.63
C SER A 34 -8.49 15.69 13.24
N ALA A 35 -8.86 14.40 13.13
CA ALA A 35 -8.94 13.73 11.85
C ALA A 35 -9.87 14.44 10.85
N LYS A 36 -10.94 15.10 11.33
CA LYS A 36 -11.93 15.79 10.52
C LYS A 36 -11.37 17.03 9.81
N ASP A 37 -10.33 17.65 10.39
CA ASP A 37 -9.70 18.84 9.82
C ASP A 37 -8.84 18.54 8.59
N ALA A 38 -8.50 17.27 8.36
CA ALA A 38 -7.72 16.86 7.20
C ALA A 38 -8.49 17.11 5.89
N ILE A 39 -7.86 17.82 4.96
CA ILE A 39 -8.40 18.15 3.64
C ILE A 39 -7.98 17.09 2.62
N ASN A 40 -6.77 16.54 2.78
CA ASN A 40 -6.25 15.45 1.97
C ASN A 40 -5.40 14.48 2.81
N VAL A 41 -5.04 13.33 2.24
CA VAL A 41 -4.34 12.29 3.02
C VAL A 41 -2.91 12.66 3.40
N MET A 42 -2.31 13.67 2.76
CA MET A 42 -0.94 14.12 3.07
C MET A 42 -0.89 14.94 4.36
N ASP A 43 -2.03 15.49 4.81
CA ASP A 43 -2.11 16.27 6.06
C ASP A 43 -1.78 15.41 7.30
N PHE A 44 -1.93 14.10 7.21
CA PHE A 44 -1.58 13.16 8.27
C PHE A 44 -0.07 12.86 8.36
N GLU A 45 0.70 13.02 7.27
CA GLU A 45 2.11 12.63 7.24
C GLU A 45 2.98 13.41 8.24
N PRO A 46 2.90 14.76 8.34
CA PRO A 46 3.66 15.52 9.32
C PRO A 46 3.33 15.13 10.76
N LEU A 47 2.05 14.84 11.05
CA LEU A 47 1.61 14.40 12.38
C LEU A 47 2.13 13.00 12.72
N ALA A 48 2.03 12.07 11.76
CA ALA A 48 2.58 10.72 11.91
C ALA A 48 4.10 10.78 12.16
N ARG A 49 4.83 11.63 11.43
CA ARG A 49 6.27 11.84 11.65
C ARG A 49 6.57 12.37 13.05
N LYS A 50 5.74 13.28 13.57
CA LYS A 50 5.89 13.84 14.92
C LYS A 50 5.55 12.81 16.01
N ALA A 51 4.53 11.97 15.76
CA ALA A 51 4.05 10.99 16.73
C ALA A 51 4.94 9.74 16.82
N LEU A 52 5.60 9.37 15.72
CA LEU A 52 6.37 8.13 15.65
C LEU A 52 7.84 8.35 16.03
N PRO A 53 8.39 7.45 16.84
CA PRO A 53 9.83 7.42 17.09
C PRO A 53 10.63 7.11 15.81
N PRO A 54 11.94 7.44 15.78
CA PRO A 54 12.74 7.32 14.56
C PRO A 54 12.69 5.95 13.88
N ALA A 55 12.86 4.87 14.63
CA ALA A 55 12.82 3.52 14.04
C ALA A 55 11.45 3.16 13.45
N HIS A 56 10.36 3.55 14.11
CA HIS A 56 9.00 3.30 13.62
C HIS A 56 8.69 4.14 12.38
N TRP A 57 9.10 5.40 12.37
CA TRP A 57 9.01 6.26 11.19
C TRP A 57 9.82 5.67 10.03
N GLY A 58 11.09 5.31 10.26
CA GLY A 58 11.95 4.71 9.26
C GLY A 58 11.38 3.41 8.69
N TYR A 59 10.78 2.57 9.54
CA TYR A 59 10.12 1.34 9.08
C TYR A 59 9.02 1.62 8.05
N MET A 60 8.25 2.68 8.21
CA MET A 60 7.13 3.00 7.31
C MET A 60 7.53 3.89 6.13
N ALA A 61 8.33 4.94 6.37
CA ALA A 61 8.50 6.04 5.44
C ALA A 61 9.51 5.77 4.32
N THR A 62 10.41 4.81 4.52
CA THR A 62 11.57 4.58 3.63
C THR A 62 11.32 3.50 2.58
N GLY A 63 12.14 3.51 1.53
CA GLY A 63 12.24 2.47 0.51
C GLY A 63 13.46 1.56 0.73
N VAL A 64 14.09 1.15 -0.35
CA VAL A 64 15.35 0.39 -0.39
C VAL A 64 16.40 1.21 -1.14
N ASP A 65 17.65 0.86 -0.94
CA ASP A 65 18.81 1.50 -1.56
C ASP A 65 18.74 3.05 -1.48
N ASP A 66 18.64 3.74 -2.60
CA ASP A 66 18.58 5.21 -2.70
C ASP A 66 17.14 5.78 -2.69
N ASP A 67 16.12 4.99 -2.36
CA ASP A 67 14.70 5.39 -2.35
C ASP A 67 14.18 5.88 -3.73
N VAL A 68 14.81 5.50 -4.87
CA VAL A 68 14.39 5.94 -6.22
C VAL A 68 13.00 5.38 -6.54
N THR A 69 12.81 4.06 -6.38
CA THR A 69 11.52 3.41 -6.64
C THR A 69 10.41 3.98 -5.76
N LEU A 70 10.74 4.33 -4.50
CA LEU A 70 9.81 5.00 -3.59
C LEU A 70 9.33 6.34 -4.16
N ARG A 71 10.26 7.17 -4.67
CA ARG A 71 9.92 8.46 -5.30
C ARG A 71 9.16 8.28 -6.60
N MET A 72 9.60 7.33 -7.44
CA MET A 72 8.95 7.04 -8.72
C MET A 72 7.50 6.57 -8.56
N ASN A 73 7.17 5.88 -7.48
CA ASN A 73 5.77 5.54 -7.17
C ASN A 73 4.85 6.77 -7.07
N ARG A 74 5.38 7.96 -6.77
CA ARG A 74 4.59 9.20 -6.78
C ARG A 74 4.70 9.93 -8.10
N GLN A 75 5.90 10.09 -8.62
CA GLN A 75 6.16 10.86 -9.84
C GLN A 75 5.50 10.24 -11.08
N ALA A 76 5.43 8.91 -11.15
CA ALA A 76 4.84 8.21 -12.29
C ALA A 76 3.35 8.56 -12.55
N PHE A 77 2.61 9.02 -11.55
CA PHE A 77 1.24 9.51 -11.78
C PHE A 77 1.18 10.77 -12.65
N GLU A 78 2.25 11.54 -12.75
CA GLU A 78 2.33 12.73 -13.60
C GLU A 78 2.34 12.38 -15.10
N HIS A 79 2.75 11.15 -15.45
CA HIS A 79 2.70 10.64 -16.80
C HIS A 79 1.27 10.46 -17.34
N TYR A 80 0.27 10.46 -16.45
CA TYR A 80 -1.13 10.18 -16.81
C TYR A 80 -2.00 11.42 -16.63
N GLN A 81 -2.67 11.87 -17.72
CA GLN A 81 -3.60 12.98 -17.74
C GLN A 81 -5.04 12.47 -17.80
N LEU A 82 -5.95 13.14 -17.10
CA LEU A 82 -7.37 12.83 -17.16
C LEU A 82 -8.01 13.40 -18.44
N ARG A 83 -8.83 12.61 -19.11
CA ARG A 83 -9.67 13.07 -20.24
C ARG A 83 -11.09 13.30 -19.74
N ALA A 84 -11.38 14.55 -19.40
CA ALA A 84 -12.69 14.93 -18.91
C ALA A 84 -13.71 15.08 -20.06
N ARG A 85 -14.80 14.31 -20.03
CA ARG A 85 -15.96 14.47 -20.91
C ARG A 85 -17.01 15.35 -20.24
N ARG A 86 -17.72 16.13 -21.03
CA ARG A 86 -18.74 17.09 -20.55
C ARG A 86 -20.13 16.67 -21.00
N LEU A 87 -21.16 17.23 -20.34
CA LEU A 87 -22.58 17.01 -20.64
C LEU A 87 -22.98 15.52 -20.55
N VAL A 88 -22.39 14.80 -19.61
CA VAL A 88 -22.80 13.46 -19.18
C VAL A 88 -23.56 13.60 -17.87
N ASP A 89 -24.67 12.89 -17.71
CA ASP A 89 -25.39 12.89 -16.42
C ASP A 89 -24.53 12.19 -15.35
N VAL A 90 -24.08 12.98 -14.40
CA VAL A 90 -23.26 12.57 -13.25
C VAL A 90 -23.93 12.96 -11.93
N SER A 91 -25.22 13.13 -11.92
CA SER A 91 -26.03 13.44 -10.72
C SER A 91 -25.82 12.39 -9.63
N LYS A 92 -25.55 11.14 -10.03
CA LYS A 92 -25.19 10.03 -9.14
C LYS A 92 -23.90 9.39 -9.64
N ALA A 93 -22.97 9.11 -8.72
CA ALA A 93 -21.76 8.31 -8.98
C ALA A 93 -21.82 7.02 -8.17
N ASP A 94 -21.67 5.89 -8.85
CA ASP A 94 -21.60 4.56 -8.22
C ASP A 94 -20.16 4.05 -8.22
N LEU A 95 -19.58 3.91 -7.02
CA LEU A 95 -18.21 3.47 -6.82
C LEU A 95 -18.10 1.94 -6.64
N ARG A 96 -19.21 1.22 -6.67
CA ARG A 96 -19.20 -0.23 -6.46
C ARG A 96 -18.47 -0.94 -7.59
N THR A 97 -17.78 -2.03 -7.22
CA THR A 97 -17.06 -2.90 -8.15
C THR A 97 -17.20 -4.36 -7.72
N GLU A 98 -17.19 -5.27 -8.70
CA GLU A 98 -17.27 -6.71 -8.45
C GLU A 98 -15.86 -7.31 -8.41
N VAL A 99 -15.55 -8.04 -7.33
CA VAL A 99 -14.26 -8.71 -7.13
C VAL A 99 -14.50 -10.11 -6.58
N PHE A 100 -14.11 -11.14 -7.33
CA PHE A 100 -14.27 -12.56 -6.95
C PHE A 100 -15.68 -12.92 -6.48
N GLY A 101 -16.71 -12.37 -7.14
CA GLY A 101 -18.11 -12.61 -6.79
C GLY A 101 -18.62 -11.84 -5.57
N THR A 102 -17.84 -10.88 -5.09
CA THR A 102 -18.25 -10.01 -3.97
C THR A 102 -18.30 -8.56 -4.44
N THR A 103 -19.38 -7.86 -4.09
CA THR A 103 -19.51 -6.43 -4.36
C THR A 103 -18.74 -5.63 -3.31
N TRP A 104 -17.78 -4.81 -3.75
CA TRP A 104 -17.10 -3.82 -2.92
C TRP A 104 -17.78 -2.46 -3.05
N ASP A 105 -17.95 -1.75 -1.95
CA ASP A 105 -18.58 -0.41 -1.94
C ASP A 105 -17.70 0.67 -2.61
N MET A 106 -16.41 0.39 -2.79
CA MET A 106 -15.45 1.24 -3.50
C MET A 106 -14.24 0.41 -3.95
N PRO A 107 -13.58 0.77 -5.06
CA PRO A 107 -12.43 0.03 -5.59
C PRO A 107 -11.12 0.34 -4.83
N ILE A 108 -11.21 0.57 -3.51
CA ILE A 108 -10.06 0.90 -2.65
C ILE A 108 -10.05 -0.09 -1.48
N TYR A 109 -8.91 -0.75 -1.27
CA TYR A 109 -8.71 -1.63 -0.13
C TYR A 109 -7.52 -1.21 0.72
N VAL A 110 -7.53 -1.59 1.99
CA VAL A 110 -6.42 -1.39 2.92
C VAL A 110 -5.39 -2.48 2.68
N SER A 111 -4.22 -2.11 2.13
CA SER A 111 -3.12 -3.03 1.86
C SER A 111 -2.50 -3.58 3.14
N ALA A 112 -1.90 -4.76 3.03
CA ALA A 112 -1.20 -5.39 4.14
C ALA A 112 0.02 -4.56 4.58
N VAL A 113 -0.01 -4.11 5.83
CA VAL A 113 1.14 -3.55 6.55
C VAL A 113 1.28 -4.31 7.85
N GLY A 114 2.45 -4.89 8.08
CA GLY A 114 2.71 -5.66 9.28
C GLY A 114 2.95 -4.78 10.51
N SER A 115 2.83 -5.38 11.69
CA SER A 115 3.23 -4.76 12.97
C SER A 115 2.53 -3.44 13.26
N GLN A 116 1.23 -3.32 13.01
CA GLN A 116 0.55 -2.02 13.14
C GLN A 116 0.54 -1.47 14.57
N LYS A 117 0.80 -2.31 15.58
CA LYS A 117 0.99 -1.83 16.97
C LYS A 117 2.25 -0.95 17.15
N VAL A 118 3.19 -0.94 16.21
CA VAL A 118 4.31 0.03 16.23
C VAL A 118 3.85 1.43 15.86
N PHE A 119 2.70 1.57 15.20
CA PHE A 119 2.15 2.85 14.75
C PHE A 119 1.07 3.39 15.69
N HIS A 120 0.29 2.49 16.29
CA HIS A 120 -0.76 2.83 17.24
C HIS A 120 -1.04 1.62 18.16
N ARG A 121 -1.30 1.86 19.44
CA ARG A 121 -1.53 0.78 20.43
C ARG A 121 -2.59 -0.25 20.04
N ASP A 122 -3.65 0.17 19.35
CA ASP A 122 -4.73 -0.72 18.88
C ASP A 122 -4.39 -1.43 17.57
N GLY A 123 -3.35 -0.98 16.85
CA GLY A 123 -2.83 -1.63 15.65
C GLY A 123 -3.89 -2.03 14.63
N GLU A 124 -3.87 -3.29 14.24
CA GLU A 124 -4.77 -3.86 13.24
C GLU A 124 -6.25 -3.82 13.64
N LEU A 125 -6.56 -3.74 14.94
CA LEU A 125 -7.95 -3.65 15.40
C LEU A 125 -8.55 -2.25 15.13
N ALA A 126 -7.76 -1.18 15.29
CA ALA A 126 -8.21 0.16 14.90
C ALA A 126 -8.46 0.22 13.39
N THR A 127 -7.56 -0.35 12.60
CA THR A 127 -7.74 -0.47 11.13
C THR A 127 -8.98 -1.29 10.77
N ALA A 128 -9.22 -2.41 11.45
CA ALA A 128 -10.39 -3.25 11.22
C ALA A 128 -11.72 -2.54 11.55
N ARG A 129 -11.77 -1.81 12.66
CA ARG A 129 -12.95 -0.99 13.01
C ARG A 129 -13.22 0.08 11.97
N ALA A 130 -12.18 0.77 11.51
CA ALA A 130 -12.28 1.79 10.47
C ALA A 130 -12.73 1.20 9.12
N ALA A 131 -12.13 0.08 8.71
CA ALA A 131 -12.50 -0.62 7.48
C ALA A 131 -13.97 -1.08 7.52
N LYS A 132 -14.43 -1.62 8.66
CA LYS A 132 -15.85 -1.95 8.90
C LYS A 132 -16.74 -0.73 8.76
N ALA A 133 -16.42 0.36 9.45
CA ALA A 133 -17.22 1.59 9.44
C ALA A 133 -17.35 2.21 8.04
N LYS A 134 -16.29 2.09 7.21
CA LYS A 134 -16.26 2.62 5.83
C LYS A 134 -16.53 1.57 4.76
N LYS A 135 -16.87 0.34 5.15
CA LYS A 135 -17.14 -0.80 4.25
C LYS A 135 -15.99 -1.04 3.25
N ALA A 136 -14.76 -0.90 3.73
CA ALA A 136 -13.55 -1.15 2.96
C ALA A 136 -13.04 -2.57 3.19
N VAL A 137 -12.48 -3.19 2.16
CA VAL A 137 -11.79 -4.47 2.30
C VAL A 137 -10.45 -4.24 2.99
N GLN A 138 -10.12 -5.08 3.97
CA GLN A 138 -8.82 -5.09 4.63
C GLN A 138 -8.03 -6.32 4.20
N MET A 139 -6.76 -6.14 3.85
CA MET A 139 -5.79 -7.21 3.70
C MET A 139 -4.91 -7.25 4.93
N LEU A 140 -4.92 -8.38 5.65
CA LEU A 140 -4.12 -8.59 6.86
C LEU A 140 -2.76 -9.19 6.50
N SER A 141 -1.70 -8.70 7.10
CA SER A 141 -0.34 -9.23 6.89
C SER A 141 -0.07 -10.47 7.75
N THR A 142 0.74 -11.42 7.25
CA THR A 142 1.33 -12.49 8.08
C THR A 142 2.12 -11.92 9.28
N ALA A 143 2.79 -10.78 9.08
CA ALA A 143 3.53 -10.10 10.14
C ALA A 143 2.65 -9.21 11.04
N THR A 144 1.36 -9.48 11.13
CA THR A 144 0.40 -8.77 12.00
C THR A 144 0.78 -8.86 13.48
N SER A 145 0.39 -7.87 14.26
CA SER A 145 0.47 -7.88 15.72
C SER A 145 -0.80 -8.40 16.43
N VAL A 146 -1.81 -8.81 15.64
CA VAL A 146 -3.09 -9.33 16.14
C VAL A 146 -3.46 -10.59 15.36
N PRO A 147 -3.99 -11.65 16.00
CA PRO A 147 -4.42 -12.87 15.29
C PRO A 147 -5.50 -12.59 14.25
N VAL A 148 -5.49 -13.36 13.15
CA VAL A 148 -6.48 -13.22 12.07
C VAL A 148 -7.92 -13.39 12.56
N GLU A 149 -8.14 -14.28 13.53
CA GLU A 149 -9.44 -14.57 14.11
C GLU A 149 -10.02 -13.32 14.83
N GLU A 150 -9.19 -12.60 15.56
CA GLU A 150 -9.59 -11.39 16.27
C GLU A 150 -9.86 -10.23 15.30
N VAL A 151 -9.02 -10.10 14.26
CA VAL A 151 -9.24 -9.11 13.19
C VAL A 151 -10.53 -9.40 12.44
N ALA A 152 -10.80 -10.65 12.06
CA ALA A 152 -12.05 -11.07 11.41
C ALA A 152 -13.29 -10.75 12.26
N LYS A 153 -13.23 -11.06 13.56
CA LYS A 153 -14.30 -10.72 14.51
C LYS A 153 -14.55 -9.22 14.59
N THR A 154 -13.50 -8.43 14.65
CA THR A 154 -13.57 -6.96 14.77
C THR A 154 -14.08 -6.32 13.48
N LEU A 155 -13.58 -6.75 12.33
CA LEU A 155 -14.01 -6.32 11.00
C LEU A 155 -15.48 -6.71 10.73
N GLY A 156 -15.91 -7.86 11.27
CA GLY A 156 -17.24 -8.41 11.05
C GLY A 156 -17.35 -9.27 9.79
N THR A 157 -16.27 -9.35 9.01
CA THR A 157 -16.08 -10.22 7.84
C THR A 157 -14.63 -10.68 7.81
N PRO A 158 -14.31 -11.88 7.29
CA PRO A 158 -12.92 -12.30 7.17
C PRO A 158 -12.13 -11.38 6.24
N PRO A 159 -10.90 -10.95 6.64
CA PRO A 159 -10.05 -10.14 5.79
C PRO A 159 -9.48 -10.95 4.62
N TRP A 160 -8.97 -10.29 3.58
CA TRP A 160 -7.97 -10.91 2.72
C TRP A 160 -6.71 -11.14 3.53
N TYR A 161 -5.96 -12.19 3.23
CA TYR A 161 -4.75 -12.51 3.97
C TYR A 161 -3.51 -12.44 3.07
N GLN A 162 -2.52 -11.63 3.45
CA GLN A 162 -1.24 -11.56 2.77
C GLN A 162 -0.29 -12.58 3.41
N LEU A 163 0.18 -13.51 2.59
CA LEU A 163 1.10 -14.57 2.99
C LEU A 163 2.57 -14.14 2.77
N TYR A 164 3.35 -14.16 3.85
CA TYR A 164 4.77 -14.45 3.78
C TYR A 164 4.92 -15.94 4.05
N MET A 165 5.40 -16.66 3.05
CA MET A 165 5.47 -18.13 3.12
C MET A 165 6.57 -18.55 4.11
N PRO A 166 6.28 -19.43 5.09
CA PRO A 166 7.31 -20.11 5.88
C PRO A 166 8.28 -20.92 5.01
N LEU A 167 9.47 -21.25 5.53
CA LEU A 167 10.48 -21.98 4.76
C LEU A 167 10.10 -23.43 4.46
N THR A 168 9.32 -24.04 5.33
CA THR A 168 8.87 -25.43 5.16
C THR A 168 7.42 -25.49 4.68
N TRP A 169 7.10 -26.55 3.94
CA TRP A 169 5.73 -26.76 3.48
C TRP A 169 4.77 -27.12 4.60
N ASP A 170 5.23 -27.85 5.62
CA ASP A 170 4.41 -28.23 6.78
C ASP A 170 3.98 -27.00 7.57
N GLU A 171 4.87 -26.04 7.77
CA GLU A 171 4.54 -24.77 8.42
C GLU A 171 3.65 -23.90 7.53
N THR A 172 3.89 -23.90 6.22
CA THR A 172 3.05 -23.21 5.24
C THR A 172 1.63 -23.77 5.27
N GLU A 173 1.48 -25.09 5.28
CA GLU A 173 0.16 -25.73 5.33
C GLU A 173 -0.57 -25.40 6.63
N LYS A 174 0.10 -25.48 7.78
CA LYS A 174 -0.49 -25.10 9.09
C LYS A 174 -1.01 -23.67 9.06
N LEU A 175 -0.20 -22.72 8.56
CA LEU A 175 -0.58 -21.31 8.46
C LEU A 175 -1.75 -21.11 7.51
N VAL A 176 -1.70 -21.69 6.30
CA VAL A 176 -2.74 -21.57 5.28
C VAL A 176 -4.07 -22.17 5.78
N LYS A 177 -4.03 -23.35 6.41
CA LYS A 177 -5.23 -23.98 7.00
C LYS A 177 -5.84 -23.15 8.13
N ARG A 178 -5.03 -22.54 8.99
CA ARG A 178 -5.49 -21.62 10.02
C ARG A 178 -6.21 -20.41 9.42
N VAL A 179 -5.63 -19.81 8.38
CA VAL A 179 -6.21 -18.66 7.67
C VAL A 179 -7.51 -19.03 6.95
N GLU A 180 -7.54 -20.19 6.31
CA GLU A 180 -8.74 -20.74 5.67
C GLU A 180 -9.84 -21.01 6.69
N ALA A 181 -9.51 -21.59 7.85
CA ALA A 181 -10.44 -21.83 8.94
C ALA A 181 -11.02 -20.53 9.54
N ALA A 182 -10.26 -19.44 9.52
CA ALA A 182 -10.75 -18.10 9.87
C ALA A 182 -11.71 -17.50 8.81
N GLY A 183 -11.94 -18.20 7.70
CA GLY A 183 -12.87 -17.84 6.63
C GLY A 183 -12.31 -16.83 5.62
N CYS A 184 -11.00 -16.57 5.60
CA CYS A 184 -10.39 -15.64 4.64
C CYS A 184 -10.70 -16.07 3.19
N PRO A 185 -11.25 -15.18 2.35
CA PRO A 185 -11.64 -15.57 0.99
C PRO A 185 -10.47 -15.57 0.00
N VAL A 186 -9.40 -14.81 0.30
CA VAL A 186 -8.27 -14.58 -0.60
C VAL A 186 -6.96 -14.74 0.16
N LEU A 187 -6.04 -15.50 -0.42
CA LEU A 187 -4.64 -15.64 -0.02
C LEU A 187 -3.77 -14.86 -1.00
N ALA A 188 -3.17 -13.76 -0.57
CA ALA A 188 -2.26 -12.95 -1.38
C ALA A 188 -0.80 -13.31 -1.04
N TRP A 189 -0.18 -14.18 -1.84
CA TRP A 189 1.21 -14.57 -1.62
C TRP A 189 2.16 -13.47 -2.11
N THR A 190 2.97 -12.95 -1.22
CA THR A 190 3.99 -11.93 -1.51
C THR A 190 5.27 -12.59 -2.01
N ILE A 191 5.70 -12.24 -3.22
CA ILE A 191 6.82 -12.86 -3.92
C ILE A 191 8.01 -11.91 -4.17
N ASP A 192 7.87 -10.64 -3.87
CA ASP A 192 8.88 -9.60 -4.12
C ASP A 192 9.98 -9.49 -3.04
N LEU A 193 9.93 -10.33 -2.01
CA LEU A 193 10.89 -10.34 -0.90
C LEU A 193 11.62 -11.68 -0.72
N LEU A 194 11.56 -12.58 -1.68
CA LEU A 194 12.17 -13.92 -1.58
C LEU A 194 13.70 -13.85 -1.44
N ALA A 195 14.34 -12.87 -2.07
CA ALA A 195 15.79 -12.64 -2.00
C ALA A 195 16.21 -11.67 -0.88
N GLY A 196 15.26 -11.21 -0.06
CA GLY A 196 15.54 -10.15 0.92
C GLY A 196 15.51 -8.75 0.31
N ARG A 197 16.08 -7.76 1.01
CA ARG A 197 16.12 -6.35 0.58
C ARG A 197 17.16 -5.56 1.34
N ASN A 198 17.65 -4.46 0.74
CA ASN A 198 18.57 -3.52 1.38
C ASN A 198 17.80 -2.28 1.90
N THR A 199 17.72 -2.12 3.22
CA THR A 199 16.93 -1.05 3.88
C THR A 199 17.83 -0.03 4.56
N GLU A 200 18.74 0.60 3.82
CA GLU A 200 19.73 1.53 4.36
C GLU A 200 19.12 2.69 5.13
N THR A 201 18.17 3.39 4.51
CA THR A 201 17.56 4.57 5.13
C THR A 201 16.80 4.19 6.41
N ALA A 202 16.06 3.07 6.39
CA ALA A 202 15.40 2.57 7.60
C ALA A 202 16.43 2.20 8.70
N THR A 203 17.56 1.58 8.32
CA THR A 203 18.64 1.25 9.25
C THR A 203 19.25 2.51 9.89
N ARG A 204 19.43 3.59 9.11
CA ARG A 204 19.89 4.88 9.66
C ARG A 204 18.92 5.43 10.71
N PHE A 205 17.60 5.36 10.45
CA PHE A 205 16.57 5.75 11.43
C PHE A 205 16.60 4.88 12.69
N THR A 206 16.82 3.57 12.53
CA THR A 206 16.95 2.65 13.69
C THR A 206 18.12 3.01 14.58
N ARG A 207 19.26 3.46 14.01
CA ARG A 207 20.43 3.91 14.79
C ARG A 207 20.17 5.20 15.59
N LEU A 208 19.15 5.97 15.23
CA LEU A 208 18.75 7.18 15.96
C LEU A 208 17.77 6.88 17.11
N ASP A 209 17.34 5.63 17.25
CA ASP A 209 16.39 5.21 18.26
C ASP A 209 17.11 4.36 19.33
N ASN A 210 17.15 4.85 20.55
CA ASN A 210 17.84 4.19 21.67
C ASN A 210 16.93 3.28 22.50
N ARG A 211 15.66 3.10 22.08
CA ARG A 211 14.71 2.23 22.77
C ARG A 211 14.93 0.78 22.35
N ASP A 212 14.66 -0.15 23.25
CA ASP A 212 14.55 -1.56 22.92
C ASP A 212 13.18 -1.83 22.26
N CYS A 213 13.19 -1.94 20.93
CA CYS A 213 12.00 -2.22 20.12
C CYS A 213 12.00 -3.61 19.52
N LEU A 214 12.82 -4.53 20.01
CA LEU A 214 12.96 -5.89 19.46
C LEU A 214 11.62 -6.61 19.34
N SER A 215 10.76 -6.52 20.35
CA SER A 215 9.43 -7.15 20.35
C SER A 215 8.48 -6.60 19.28
N CYS A 216 8.62 -5.33 18.90
CA CYS A 216 7.78 -4.67 17.88
C CYS A 216 8.30 -4.91 16.45
N HIS A 217 9.63 -4.96 16.29
CA HIS A 217 10.33 -5.00 15.01
C HIS A 217 10.98 -6.34 14.70
N MET A 218 10.72 -7.37 15.48
CA MET A 218 11.32 -8.68 15.21
C MET A 218 11.13 -9.06 13.75
N HIS A 219 12.17 -8.79 12.99
CA HIS A 219 12.36 -9.25 11.64
C HIS A 219 13.21 -10.49 11.70
N SER A 220 12.66 -11.59 11.28
CA SER A 220 13.32 -12.90 11.18
C SER A 220 14.22 -13.26 12.37
N PRO A 221 13.89 -14.29 13.11
CA PRO A 221 14.83 -14.82 14.09
C PRO A 221 16.16 -15.08 13.38
N LYS A 222 17.28 -14.74 14.03
CA LYS A 222 18.58 -15.24 13.61
C LYS A 222 18.47 -16.76 13.48
N ALA A 223 19.14 -17.35 12.51
CA ALA A 223 19.17 -18.81 12.38
C ALA A 223 19.48 -19.42 13.76
N GLY A 224 18.58 -20.29 14.28
CA GLY A 224 18.68 -20.85 15.62
C GLY A 224 17.92 -20.08 16.73
N ALA A 225 17.17 -19.02 16.42
CA ALA A 225 16.35 -18.33 17.41
C ALA A 225 15.16 -19.19 17.88
N ASN A 226 14.78 -19.01 19.15
CA ASN A 226 13.68 -19.75 19.76
C ASN A 226 12.33 -19.35 19.09
N PRO A 227 11.42 -20.30 18.79
CA PRO A 227 10.06 -20.00 18.33
C PRO A 227 9.29 -18.99 19.19
N ALA A 228 9.61 -18.90 20.50
CA ALA A 228 9.08 -17.89 21.41
C ALA A 228 9.45 -16.45 21.02
N ASP A 229 10.51 -16.26 20.23
CA ASP A 229 10.96 -14.93 19.78
C ASP A 229 9.98 -14.24 18.81
N ASN A 230 8.96 -14.98 18.34
CA ASN A 230 7.86 -14.45 17.54
C ASN A 230 6.63 -13.98 18.37
N ALA A 231 6.79 -13.78 19.68
CA ALA A 231 5.69 -13.44 20.59
C ALA A 231 4.86 -12.22 20.13
N GLY A 232 5.47 -11.22 19.47
CA GLY A 232 4.79 -10.08 18.87
C GLY A 232 4.15 -10.33 17.51
N LYS A 233 4.21 -11.56 16.98
CA LYS A 233 3.70 -11.96 15.65
C LYS A 233 2.86 -13.23 15.75
N PRO A 234 1.61 -13.12 16.19
CA PRO A 234 0.79 -14.28 16.55
C PRO A 234 0.52 -15.25 15.40
N MET A 235 0.66 -14.82 14.15
CA MET A 235 0.54 -15.69 12.98
C MET A 235 1.83 -16.47 12.68
N LEU A 236 2.96 -16.05 13.21
CA LEU A 236 4.27 -16.71 13.11
C LEU A 236 4.66 -17.43 14.41
N ALA A 237 3.89 -17.30 15.47
CA ALA A 237 4.15 -17.96 16.75
C ALA A 237 4.15 -19.48 16.58
N GLY A 238 5.19 -20.13 17.11
CA GLY A 238 5.36 -21.58 17.00
C GLY A 238 5.92 -22.08 15.66
N LEU A 239 6.24 -21.19 14.71
CA LEU A 239 6.97 -21.53 13.50
C LEU A 239 8.48 -21.42 13.78
N ALA A 240 9.22 -22.46 13.37
CA ALA A 240 10.65 -22.60 13.69
C ALA A 240 11.58 -21.83 12.74
N GLY A 241 11.05 -21.35 11.62
CA GLY A 241 11.86 -20.83 10.53
C GLY A 241 11.69 -19.34 10.23
N THR A 242 12.55 -18.88 9.34
CA THR A 242 12.37 -17.63 8.63
C THR A 242 11.25 -17.78 7.60
N ILE A 243 10.75 -16.66 7.11
CA ILE A 243 9.77 -16.57 6.03
C ILE A 243 10.47 -16.21 4.71
N ASN A 244 9.73 -16.34 3.59
CA ASN A 244 10.19 -16.01 2.24
C ASN A 244 11.29 -16.95 1.74
N PRO A 245 10.92 -18.19 1.35
CA PRO A 245 11.89 -19.19 0.86
C PRO A 245 12.55 -18.75 -0.46
N PRO A 246 13.88 -18.53 -0.49
CA PRO A 246 14.57 -18.06 -1.68
C PRO A 246 14.59 -19.08 -2.83
N GLN A 247 14.33 -20.35 -2.53
CA GLN A 247 14.21 -21.43 -3.49
C GLN A 247 12.82 -21.54 -4.16
N ALA A 248 11.88 -20.66 -3.81
CA ALA A 248 10.54 -20.70 -4.38
C ALA A 248 10.56 -20.43 -5.90
N THR A 249 9.79 -21.23 -6.63
CA THR A 249 9.62 -21.14 -8.06
C THR A 249 8.13 -21.14 -8.42
N TRP A 250 7.81 -21.03 -9.70
CA TRP A 250 6.42 -21.09 -10.21
C TRP A 250 5.68 -22.38 -9.80
N ALA A 251 6.38 -23.50 -9.60
CA ALA A 251 5.79 -24.74 -9.09
C ALA A 251 5.15 -24.60 -7.69
N TYR A 252 5.56 -23.59 -6.93
CA TYR A 252 4.95 -23.29 -5.63
C TYR A 252 3.53 -22.74 -5.76
N VAL A 253 3.22 -22.04 -6.86
CA VAL A 253 1.87 -21.51 -7.16
C VAL A 253 0.89 -22.68 -7.29
N ASP A 254 1.21 -23.69 -8.11
CA ASP A 254 0.38 -24.89 -8.29
C ASP A 254 0.18 -25.64 -6.96
N ARG A 255 1.25 -25.79 -6.18
CA ARG A 255 1.17 -26.46 -4.87
C ARG A 255 0.30 -25.69 -3.87
N LEU A 256 0.45 -24.36 -3.77
CA LEU A 256 -0.43 -23.53 -2.94
C LEU A 256 -1.88 -23.61 -3.40
N LYS A 257 -2.12 -23.58 -4.72
CA LYS A 257 -3.46 -23.64 -5.28
C LYS A 257 -4.18 -24.96 -4.92
N LYS A 258 -3.44 -26.07 -4.89
CA LYS A 258 -3.96 -27.38 -4.46
C LYS A 258 -4.21 -27.48 -2.96
N MET A 259 -3.52 -26.66 -2.14
CA MET A 259 -3.57 -26.69 -0.69
C MET A 259 -4.82 -25.99 -0.11
N THR A 260 -5.40 -25.02 -0.82
CA THR A 260 -6.48 -24.16 -0.32
C THR A 260 -7.59 -23.94 -1.33
N LYS A 261 -8.80 -23.66 -0.81
CA LYS A 261 -9.95 -23.21 -1.60
C LYS A 261 -10.02 -21.68 -1.74
N MET A 262 -9.20 -20.94 -0.99
CA MET A 262 -9.12 -19.48 -1.10
C MET A 262 -8.70 -19.08 -2.54
N LYS A 263 -9.12 -17.91 -2.97
CA LYS A 263 -8.57 -17.31 -4.19
C LYS A 263 -7.10 -16.99 -3.99
N LEU A 264 -6.23 -17.49 -4.87
CA LEU A 264 -4.79 -17.24 -4.81
C LEU A 264 -4.42 -16.05 -5.67
N VAL A 265 -3.89 -15.00 -5.06
CA VAL A 265 -3.41 -13.79 -5.73
C VAL A 265 -1.91 -13.65 -5.50
N LEU A 266 -1.12 -13.40 -6.55
CA LEU A 266 0.31 -13.16 -6.39
C LEU A 266 0.58 -11.66 -6.24
N LYS A 267 1.26 -11.27 -5.17
CA LYS A 267 1.59 -9.87 -4.85
C LYS A 267 3.08 -9.62 -5.04
N GLY A 268 3.42 -8.54 -5.75
CA GLY A 268 4.80 -8.20 -6.09
C GLY A 268 5.14 -8.47 -7.54
N ILE A 269 4.12 -8.48 -8.40
CA ILE A 269 4.30 -8.57 -9.86
C ILE A 269 4.73 -7.20 -10.39
N ASP A 270 5.83 -7.17 -11.16
CA ASP A 270 6.44 -5.97 -11.73
C ASP A 270 6.75 -6.07 -13.23
N THR A 271 6.35 -7.19 -13.88
CA THR A 271 6.51 -7.44 -15.32
C THR A 271 5.29 -8.11 -15.91
N GLY A 272 5.07 -7.91 -17.23
CA GLY A 272 4.01 -8.60 -17.99
C GLY A 272 4.26 -10.09 -18.11
N GLU A 273 5.53 -10.50 -18.24
CA GLU A 273 5.95 -11.90 -18.34
C GLU A 273 5.55 -12.68 -17.08
N ASP A 274 5.85 -12.16 -15.91
CA ASP A 274 5.50 -12.79 -14.63
C ASP A 274 3.98 -12.81 -14.41
N ALA A 275 3.27 -11.76 -14.82
CA ALA A 275 1.81 -11.75 -14.78
C ALA A 275 1.19 -12.84 -15.66
N LYS A 276 1.73 -13.05 -16.86
CA LYS A 276 1.31 -14.12 -17.77
C LYS A 276 1.57 -15.50 -17.16
N LEU A 277 2.77 -15.72 -16.61
CA LEU A 277 3.11 -16.95 -15.90
C LEU A 277 2.20 -17.20 -14.70
N ALA A 278 1.89 -16.15 -13.90
CA ALA A 278 0.96 -16.26 -12.78
C ALA A 278 -0.41 -16.79 -13.22
N ARG A 279 -0.95 -16.26 -14.32
CA ARG A 279 -2.22 -16.71 -14.90
C ARG A 279 -2.11 -18.16 -15.42
N GLU A 280 -1.04 -18.51 -16.13
CA GLU A 280 -0.80 -19.85 -16.67
C GLU A 280 -0.63 -20.92 -15.58
N GLN A 281 -0.06 -20.55 -14.43
CA GLN A 281 0.09 -21.40 -13.24
C GLN A 281 -1.17 -21.45 -12.37
N GLY A 282 -2.28 -20.83 -12.80
CA GLY A 282 -3.58 -20.95 -12.15
C GLY A 282 -3.82 -20.00 -10.97
N ALA A 283 -3.05 -18.92 -10.83
CA ALA A 283 -3.42 -17.84 -9.92
C ALA A 283 -4.77 -17.23 -10.33
N ASP A 284 -5.57 -16.80 -9.35
CA ASP A 284 -6.87 -16.16 -9.60
C ASP A 284 -6.74 -14.64 -9.89
N GLY A 285 -5.57 -14.05 -9.65
CA GLY A 285 -5.29 -12.66 -9.90
C GLY A 285 -3.88 -12.27 -9.50
N VAL A 286 -3.50 -11.03 -9.77
CA VAL A 286 -2.20 -10.47 -9.39
C VAL A 286 -2.35 -9.07 -8.78
N ILE A 287 -1.38 -8.69 -7.95
CA ILE A 287 -1.21 -7.32 -7.47
C ILE A 287 0.09 -6.79 -8.03
N VAL A 288 0.00 -5.80 -8.91
CA VAL A 288 1.14 -4.99 -9.34
C VAL A 288 1.64 -4.21 -8.14
N SER A 289 2.85 -4.50 -7.70
CA SER A 289 3.39 -3.97 -6.45
C SER A 289 4.91 -4.08 -6.45
N ASN A 290 5.57 -3.04 -6.02
CA ASN A 290 6.98 -3.02 -5.66
C ASN A 290 7.14 -2.84 -4.13
N HIS A 291 6.14 -3.31 -3.36
CA HIS A 291 6.10 -3.18 -1.90
C HIS A 291 6.15 -1.72 -1.41
N GLY A 292 5.64 -0.80 -2.24
CA GLY A 292 5.73 0.64 -1.96
C GLY A 292 7.17 1.19 -2.05
N GLY A 293 7.99 0.64 -2.95
CA GLY A 293 9.40 0.97 -3.12
C GLY A 293 10.30 0.31 -2.06
N ARG A 294 9.89 -0.85 -1.52
CA ARG A 294 10.57 -1.52 -0.39
C ARG A 294 11.07 -2.94 -0.71
N ALA A 295 10.98 -3.36 -1.97
CA ALA A 295 11.45 -4.65 -2.46
C ALA A 295 12.76 -4.49 -3.24
N THR A 296 12.67 -4.23 -4.53
CA THR A 296 13.81 -4.01 -5.43
C THR A 296 13.83 -2.57 -5.90
N GLU A 297 15.02 -1.99 -6.07
CA GLU A 297 15.20 -0.64 -6.60
C GLU A 297 15.10 -0.64 -8.14
N THR A 298 13.89 -0.90 -8.64
CA THR A 298 13.64 -0.99 -10.10
C THR A 298 13.61 0.36 -10.80
N GLY A 299 13.44 1.46 -10.05
CA GLY A 299 13.23 2.79 -10.62
C GLY A 299 11.89 2.95 -11.36
N ARG A 300 10.97 1.98 -11.26
CA ARG A 300 9.67 1.99 -11.93
C ARG A 300 8.54 2.25 -10.93
N GLY A 301 7.64 3.19 -11.22
CA GLY A 301 6.40 3.35 -10.47
C GLY A 301 5.38 2.29 -10.88
N THR A 302 4.61 1.76 -9.92
CA THR A 302 3.64 0.67 -10.19
C THR A 302 2.55 1.07 -11.18
N ILE A 303 2.18 2.34 -11.24
CA ILE A 303 1.21 2.84 -12.24
C ILE A 303 1.77 2.76 -13.67
N ASP A 304 3.10 2.87 -13.86
CA ASP A 304 3.75 2.72 -15.17
C ASP A 304 3.91 1.26 -15.60
N VAL A 305 4.00 0.34 -14.63
CA VAL A 305 4.02 -1.10 -14.84
C VAL A 305 2.63 -1.65 -15.18
N LEU A 306 1.59 -1.04 -14.63
CA LEU A 306 0.22 -1.53 -14.72
C LEU A 306 -0.28 -1.79 -16.16
N PRO A 307 -0.05 -0.91 -17.17
CA PRO A 307 -0.47 -1.19 -18.54
C PRO A 307 0.15 -2.47 -19.13
N GLU A 308 1.45 -2.67 -18.91
CA GLU A 308 2.21 -3.85 -19.36
C GLU A 308 1.59 -5.14 -18.80
N VAL A 309 1.28 -5.15 -17.50
CA VAL A 309 0.65 -6.30 -16.84
C VAL A 309 -0.78 -6.55 -17.37
N ILE A 310 -1.61 -5.51 -17.50
CA ILE A 310 -2.96 -5.63 -18.04
C ILE A 310 -2.96 -6.20 -19.46
N ASP A 311 -2.03 -5.73 -20.31
CA ASP A 311 -1.93 -6.17 -21.68
C ASP A 311 -1.48 -7.64 -21.77
N ALA A 312 -0.61 -8.08 -20.88
CA ALA A 312 -0.12 -9.46 -20.84
C ALA A 312 -1.20 -10.47 -20.39
N VAL A 313 -2.08 -10.09 -19.46
CA VAL A 313 -3.08 -11.02 -18.89
C VAL A 313 -4.47 -10.85 -19.49
N GLY A 314 -4.74 -9.74 -20.16
CA GLY A 314 -6.05 -9.42 -20.74
C GLY A 314 -7.08 -8.95 -19.71
N PRO A 315 -8.22 -8.38 -20.18
CA PRO A 315 -9.15 -7.63 -19.35
C PRO A 315 -9.99 -8.48 -18.37
N GLN A 316 -10.03 -9.78 -18.58
CA GLN A 316 -10.83 -10.70 -17.73
C GLN A 316 -10.07 -11.18 -16.50
N PHE A 317 -8.74 -11.13 -16.53
CA PHE A 317 -7.93 -11.55 -15.40
C PHE A 317 -7.83 -10.42 -14.35
N PRO A 318 -8.18 -10.67 -13.08
CA PRO A 318 -8.17 -9.65 -12.06
C PRO A 318 -6.77 -9.13 -11.75
N VAL A 319 -6.54 -7.84 -12.01
CA VAL A 319 -5.30 -7.14 -11.67
C VAL A 319 -5.61 -6.06 -10.65
N PHE A 320 -4.90 -6.09 -9.54
CA PHE A 320 -4.91 -5.06 -8.50
C PHE A 320 -3.59 -4.31 -8.55
N VAL A 321 -3.52 -3.15 -7.90
CA VAL A 321 -2.28 -2.36 -7.83
C VAL A 321 -2.17 -1.66 -6.50
N ASP A 322 -0.95 -1.57 -5.97
CA ASP A 322 -0.59 -0.69 -4.87
C ASP A 322 0.70 0.08 -5.18
N GLY A 323 1.12 0.99 -4.31
CA GLY A 323 2.33 1.81 -4.51
C GLY A 323 2.03 3.24 -4.95
N GLY A 324 2.29 4.18 -4.06
CA GLY A 324 2.26 5.61 -4.38
C GLY A 324 0.91 6.32 -4.33
N PHE A 325 -0.21 5.65 -4.23
CA PHE A 325 -1.56 6.24 -4.23
C PHE A 325 -1.78 7.21 -3.05
N ARG A 326 -2.20 8.44 -3.35
CA ARG A 326 -2.48 9.51 -2.37
C ARG A 326 -3.75 10.29 -2.67
N ARG A 327 -4.27 10.24 -3.90
CA ARG A 327 -5.43 11.01 -4.36
C ARG A 327 -6.49 10.10 -4.98
N GLY A 328 -7.76 10.50 -4.91
CA GLY A 328 -8.81 9.82 -5.67
C GLY A 328 -8.58 9.83 -7.18
N SER A 329 -7.91 10.86 -7.72
CA SER A 329 -7.48 10.90 -9.12
C SER A 329 -6.41 9.86 -9.46
N ASP A 330 -5.53 9.48 -8.50
CA ASP A 330 -4.58 8.38 -8.70
C ASP A 330 -5.33 7.05 -8.85
N VAL A 331 -6.34 6.83 -7.99
CA VAL A 331 -7.22 5.66 -8.07
C VAL A 331 -7.94 5.62 -9.41
N TYR A 332 -8.52 6.75 -9.84
CA TYR A 332 -9.18 6.85 -11.14
C TYR A 332 -8.27 6.47 -12.30
N LYS A 333 -7.02 6.93 -12.32
CA LYS A 333 -6.02 6.58 -13.33
C LYS A 333 -5.78 5.07 -13.40
N ALA A 334 -5.60 4.42 -12.26
CA ALA A 334 -5.40 2.96 -12.21
C ALA A 334 -6.62 2.19 -12.71
N LEU A 335 -7.84 2.60 -12.32
CA LEU A 335 -9.08 2.01 -12.82
C LEU A 335 -9.21 2.18 -14.34
N ALA A 336 -8.87 3.36 -14.86
CA ALA A 336 -8.89 3.65 -16.29
C ALA A 336 -7.93 2.75 -17.09
N ILE A 337 -6.77 2.43 -16.54
CA ILE A 337 -5.82 1.49 -17.15
C ILE A 337 -6.37 0.06 -17.14
N GLY A 338 -7.18 -0.31 -16.14
CA GLY A 338 -7.84 -1.62 -16.06
C GLY A 338 -7.71 -2.33 -14.72
N ALA A 339 -7.18 -1.68 -13.68
CA ALA A 339 -7.14 -2.27 -12.36
C ALA A 339 -8.55 -2.53 -11.81
N LYS A 340 -8.75 -3.66 -11.12
CA LYS A 340 -10.01 -4.00 -10.43
C LYS A 340 -10.12 -3.34 -9.07
N GLY A 341 -8.99 -3.02 -8.45
CA GLY A 341 -8.94 -2.38 -7.14
C GLY A 341 -7.54 -1.85 -6.82
N VAL A 342 -7.51 -0.86 -5.94
CA VAL A 342 -6.31 -0.12 -5.57
C VAL A 342 -6.04 -0.29 -4.08
N GLY A 343 -4.84 -0.73 -3.73
CA GLY A 343 -4.38 -0.86 -2.36
C GLY A 343 -3.72 0.41 -1.85
N ILE A 344 -4.08 0.83 -0.64
CA ILE A 344 -3.42 1.93 0.05
C ILE A 344 -2.62 1.40 1.25
N GLY A 345 -1.37 1.81 1.38
CA GLY A 345 -0.48 1.46 2.50
C GLY A 345 -0.21 2.67 3.40
N ARG A 346 0.83 3.43 3.09
CA ARG A 346 1.22 4.60 3.90
C ARG A 346 0.10 5.57 4.26
N PRO A 347 -0.86 5.93 3.37
CA PRO A 347 -1.90 6.87 3.72
C PRO A 347 -2.69 6.49 4.97
N TYR A 348 -3.16 5.23 5.05
CA TYR A 348 -3.93 4.82 6.21
C TYR A 348 -3.05 4.66 7.46
N ILE A 349 -1.76 4.30 7.31
CA ILE A 349 -0.82 4.24 8.43
C ILE A 349 -0.53 5.64 8.98
N TYR A 350 -0.42 6.67 8.13
CA TYR A 350 -0.34 8.05 8.58
C TYR A 350 -1.58 8.44 9.42
N GLY A 351 -2.78 8.11 8.92
CA GLY A 351 -4.01 8.30 9.67
C GLY A 351 -4.02 7.55 11.00
N LEU A 352 -3.65 6.25 10.97
CA LEU A 352 -3.56 5.39 12.16
C LEU A 352 -2.60 5.97 13.21
N SER A 353 -1.42 6.42 12.78
CA SER A 353 -0.40 6.98 13.67
C SER A 353 -0.83 8.31 14.30
N SER A 354 -1.62 9.09 13.59
CA SER A 354 -2.05 10.42 14.04
C SER A 354 -3.28 10.38 14.93
N PHE A 355 -4.31 9.60 14.56
CA PHE A 355 -5.63 9.62 15.22
C PHE A 355 -6.26 8.23 15.37
N GLY A 356 -5.49 7.15 15.29
CA GLY A 356 -6.02 5.80 15.45
C GLY A 356 -7.10 5.48 14.42
N GLN A 357 -8.21 4.89 14.89
CA GLN A 357 -9.35 4.52 14.05
C GLN A 357 -9.90 5.71 13.24
N GLU A 358 -10.11 6.86 13.87
CA GLU A 358 -10.68 8.04 13.21
C GLU A 358 -9.80 8.55 12.06
N GLY A 359 -8.47 8.48 12.23
CA GLY A 359 -7.53 8.82 11.17
C GLY A 359 -7.62 7.90 9.96
N VAL A 360 -7.75 6.59 10.18
CA VAL A 360 -7.95 5.61 9.07
C VAL A 360 -9.30 5.83 8.39
N GLU A 361 -10.37 6.06 9.15
CA GLU A 361 -11.68 6.37 8.60
C GLU A 361 -11.65 7.59 7.69
N ARG A 362 -11.00 8.67 8.17
CA ARG A 362 -10.91 9.91 7.41
C ARG A 362 -10.11 9.76 6.12
N VAL A 363 -9.02 9.00 6.14
CA VAL A 363 -8.26 8.68 4.91
C VAL A 363 -9.14 7.98 3.88
N LEU A 364 -9.93 6.98 4.29
CA LEU A 364 -10.86 6.28 3.39
C LEU A 364 -11.96 7.20 2.85
N GLU A 365 -12.51 8.08 3.71
CA GLU A 365 -13.50 9.09 3.31
C GLU A 365 -12.96 10.07 2.27
N ILE A 366 -11.76 10.62 2.50
CA ILE A 366 -11.11 11.57 1.59
C ILE A 366 -10.92 10.92 0.21
N LEU A 367 -10.31 9.74 0.17
CA LEU A 367 -10.05 9.05 -1.10
C LEU A 367 -11.35 8.67 -1.83
N ARG A 368 -12.38 8.23 -1.10
CA ARG A 368 -13.70 7.95 -1.67
C ARG A 368 -14.34 9.21 -2.25
N ALA A 369 -14.31 10.31 -1.51
CA ALA A 369 -14.89 11.58 -1.95
C ALA A 369 -14.16 12.14 -3.18
N GLU A 370 -12.82 12.11 -3.17
CA GLU A 370 -11.99 12.55 -4.29
C GLU A 370 -12.22 11.68 -5.54
N LEU A 371 -12.31 10.34 -5.39
CA LEU A 371 -12.62 9.44 -6.50
C LEU A 371 -14.01 9.76 -7.08
N SER A 372 -15.03 9.88 -6.24
CA SER A 372 -16.39 10.23 -6.66
C SER A 372 -16.42 11.56 -7.40
N LEU A 373 -15.70 12.56 -6.90
CA LEU A 373 -15.60 13.87 -7.56
C LEU A 373 -14.91 13.75 -8.93
N THR A 374 -13.78 13.04 -9.01
CA THR A 374 -13.03 12.80 -10.25
C THR A 374 -13.90 12.09 -11.28
N MET A 375 -14.65 11.06 -10.89
CA MET A 375 -15.61 10.34 -11.74
C MET A 375 -16.64 11.29 -12.34
N ARG A 376 -17.27 12.13 -11.50
CA ARG A 376 -18.25 13.12 -11.96
C ARG A 376 -17.64 14.16 -12.89
N GLN A 377 -16.44 14.67 -12.56
CA GLN A 377 -15.73 15.63 -13.41
C GLN A 377 -15.30 15.05 -14.76
N CYS A 378 -15.04 13.75 -14.82
CA CYS A 378 -14.64 13.07 -16.05
C CYS A 378 -15.81 12.47 -16.84
N GLY A 379 -17.07 12.62 -16.36
CA GLY A 379 -18.25 12.09 -17.04
C GLY A 379 -18.33 10.56 -17.03
N THR A 380 -17.91 9.93 -15.92
CA THR A 380 -17.94 8.47 -15.71
C THR A 380 -18.75 8.13 -14.46
N PRO A 381 -20.09 8.00 -14.56
CA PRO A 381 -20.96 7.83 -13.39
C PRO A 381 -20.82 6.50 -12.66
N THR A 382 -20.17 5.50 -13.27
CA THR A 382 -19.91 4.19 -12.64
C THR A 382 -18.45 3.79 -12.80
N VAL A 383 -17.92 2.92 -11.93
CA VAL A 383 -16.57 2.36 -12.08
C VAL A 383 -16.45 1.63 -13.44
N ALA A 384 -17.48 0.92 -13.86
CA ALA A 384 -17.50 0.23 -15.16
C ALA A 384 -17.41 1.17 -16.36
N SER A 385 -17.82 2.45 -16.23
CA SER A 385 -17.71 3.46 -17.28
C SER A 385 -16.30 4.08 -17.40
N ILE A 386 -15.43 3.83 -16.44
CA ILE A 386 -14.04 4.25 -16.48
C ILE A 386 -13.26 3.28 -17.39
N THR A 387 -12.70 3.80 -18.48
CA THR A 387 -11.97 2.98 -19.48
C THR A 387 -10.64 3.64 -19.83
N ARG A 388 -9.79 2.96 -20.59
CA ARG A 388 -8.53 3.53 -21.11
C ARG A 388 -8.73 4.85 -21.86
N ALA A 389 -9.89 5.04 -22.49
CA ALA A 389 -10.25 6.30 -23.12
C ALA A 389 -10.39 7.47 -22.13
N SER A 390 -10.46 7.22 -20.84
CA SER A 390 -10.60 8.22 -19.78
C SER A 390 -9.25 8.86 -19.37
N VAL A 391 -8.13 8.34 -19.86
CA VAL A 391 -6.78 8.85 -19.56
C VAL A 391 -5.92 8.92 -20.81
N LEU A 392 -4.85 9.73 -20.72
CA LEU A 392 -3.74 9.76 -21.68
C LEU A 392 -2.46 9.42 -20.93
N LYS A 393 -1.47 8.84 -21.61
CA LYS A 393 -0.09 8.71 -21.09
C LYS A 393 0.81 9.63 -21.91
N ASN A 394 1.46 10.59 -21.25
CA ASN A 394 2.32 11.59 -21.89
C ASN A 394 1.65 12.29 -23.10
N GLY A 395 0.35 12.60 -22.98
CA GLY A 395 -0.45 13.21 -24.03
C GLY A 395 -0.98 12.26 -25.11
N ALA A 396 -0.56 11.00 -25.14
CA ALA A 396 -1.03 9.99 -26.10
C ALA A 396 -2.12 9.09 -25.52
N ARG A 397 -2.94 8.48 -26.39
CA ARG A 397 -3.91 7.43 -25.96
C ARG A 397 -3.16 6.17 -25.54
N LEU A 398 -3.65 5.51 -24.51
CA LEU A 398 -3.19 4.19 -24.05
C LEU A 398 -3.69 3.09 -24.98
#